data_3b4356917c11b0404d6b1d793950d10c
#
_entry.id   3b4356917c11b0404d6b1d793950d10c
#
_cell.length_a   1.000
_cell.length_b   1.000
_cell.length_c   1.000
_cell.angle_alpha   90.00
_cell.angle_beta   90.00
_cell.angle_gamma   90.00
#
_symmetry.space_group_name_H-M   'P 1'
#
loop_
_entity.id
_entity.type
_entity.pdbx_description
1 polymer ?
#
loop_
_entity_poly.entity_id
_entity_poly.type
_entity_poly.pdbx_seq_one_letter_code
_entity_poly.pdbx_strand_id
1 'polypeptide(L)'
;GFMILSTGMCTGRIAIRYNLYGVSTCLPIPLYAVVACGIFSGGNYLTAFAASMLLALAAKNYCRSYCNGYGFDAIFRASLYLGLLPLVYAPATPLVLILPLAILLFKRTFREAVVAAAGLILPLLTACYVSWGMGDEFTAPVMTLADALVSGVPLWIFKGLPLPSLVM
;
A
#
# COMPACT_ATOMS: atom_id res chain seq x y z
N GLY A 1 5.75 -10.10 -14.69
CA GLY A 1 4.55 -10.00 -15.56
C GLY A 1 3.23 -10.00 -14.79
N PHE A 2 2.98 -11.00 -13.92
CA PHE A 2 1.69 -11.19 -13.25
C PHE A 2 1.27 -10.00 -12.36
N MET A 3 2.17 -9.44 -11.57
CA MET A 3 1.88 -8.29 -10.70
C MET A 3 1.48 -7.04 -11.48
N ILE A 4 2.16 -6.76 -12.60
CA ILE A 4 1.84 -5.62 -13.46
C ILE A 4 0.43 -5.75 -14.03
N LEU A 5 0.10 -6.94 -14.53
CA LEU A 5 -1.20 -7.23 -15.12
C LEU A 5 -2.32 -7.15 -14.09
N SER A 6 -2.10 -7.70 -12.90
CA SER A 6 -3.03 -7.66 -11.77
C SER A 6 -3.30 -6.23 -11.29
N THR A 7 -2.25 -5.42 -11.15
CA THR A 7 -2.38 -4.01 -10.74
C THR A 7 -3.07 -3.18 -11.81
N GLY A 8 -2.71 -3.37 -13.09
CA GLY A 8 -3.37 -2.72 -14.22
C GLY A 8 -4.86 -3.06 -14.33
N MET A 9 -5.23 -4.33 -14.14
CA MET A 9 -6.64 -4.74 -14.11
C MET A 9 -7.38 -4.16 -12.90
N CYS A 10 -6.73 -4.07 -11.74
CA CYS A 10 -7.32 -3.51 -10.55
C CYS A 10 -7.62 -2.02 -10.73
N THR A 11 -6.66 -1.24 -11.24
CA THR A 11 -6.83 0.19 -11.53
C THR A 11 -7.89 0.45 -12.61
N GLY A 12 -7.90 -0.34 -13.68
CA GLY A 12 -8.92 -0.26 -14.73
C GLY A 12 -10.32 -0.54 -14.20
N ARG A 13 -10.49 -1.56 -13.38
CA ARG A 13 -11.78 -1.88 -12.73
C ARG A 13 -12.26 -0.77 -11.79
N ILE A 14 -11.36 -0.13 -11.07
CA ILE A 14 -11.69 1.02 -10.22
C ILE A 14 -12.23 2.16 -11.07
N ALA A 15 -11.52 2.52 -12.14
CA ALA A 15 -11.89 3.61 -13.03
C ALA A 15 -13.28 3.41 -13.67
N ILE A 16 -13.59 2.20 -14.13
CA ILE A 16 -14.86 1.86 -14.76
C ILE A 16 -15.99 1.79 -13.73
N ARG A 17 -15.77 1.08 -12.62
CA ARG A 17 -16.83 0.80 -11.63
C ARG A 17 -17.28 2.04 -10.86
N TYR A 18 -16.37 2.96 -10.61
CA TYR A 18 -16.64 4.17 -9.82
C TYR A 18 -16.81 5.43 -10.69
N ASN A 19 -16.90 5.27 -12.02
CA ASN A 19 -17.09 6.39 -12.95
C ASN A 19 -16.13 7.57 -12.66
N LEU A 20 -14.86 7.25 -12.38
CA LEU A 20 -13.84 8.26 -12.09
C LEU A 20 -13.59 9.20 -13.28
N TYR A 21 -13.84 8.72 -14.48
CA TYR A 21 -13.85 9.48 -15.72
C TYR A 21 -15.27 9.52 -16.27
N GLY A 22 -15.74 10.65 -16.74
CA GLY A 22 -17.08 10.81 -17.32
C GLY A 22 -17.37 9.92 -18.54
N VAL A 23 -16.35 9.20 -19.01
CA VAL A 23 -16.44 8.17 -20.06
C VAL A 23 -15.80 6.90 -19.53
N SER A 24 -16.46 5.76 -19.67
CA SER A 24 -15.93 4.44 -19.27
C SER A 24 -14.82 4.01 -20.21
N THR A 25 -13.58 4.39 -19.89
CA THR A 25 -12.39 4.07 -20.69
C THR A 25 -11.50 3.07 -19.99
N CYS A 26 -10.97 2.09 -20.75
CA CYS A 26 -9.93 1.16 -20.29
C CYS A 26 -8.52 1.77 -20.36
N LEU A 27 -8.39 3.06 -20.61
CA LEU A 27 -7.14 3.80 -20.77
C LEU A 27 -6.15 3.67 -19.59
N PRO A 28 -6.58 3.56 -18.33
CA PRO A 28 -5.67 3.36 -17.21
C PRO A 28 -4.82 2.09 -17.30
N ILE A 29 -5.31 1.04 -17.97
CA ILE A 29 -4.59 -0.25 -18.08
C ILE A 29 -3.33 -0.10 -18.94
N PRO A 30 -3.40 0.35 -20.21
CA PRO A 30 -2.20 0.53 -21.02
C PRO A 30 -1.29 1.63 -20.48
N LEU A 31 -1.84 2.72 -19.93
CA LEU A 31 -1.04 3.77 -19.34
C LEU A 31 -0.19 3.23 -18.15
N TYR A 32 -0.80 2.44 -17.27
CA TYR A 32 -0.08 1.79 -16.19
C TYR A 32 1.01 0.85 -16.71
N ALA A 33 0.72 0.07 -17.76
CA ALA A 33 1.69 -0.84 -18.35
C ALA A 33 2.91 -0.10 -18.93
N VAL A 34 2.71 1.04 -19.61
CA VAL A 34 3.79 1.85 -20.16
C VAL A 34 4.67 2.43 -19.04
N VAL A 35 4.06 3.00 -17.99
CA VAL A 35 4.79 3.52 -16.84
C VAL A 35 5.55 2.41 -16.11
N ALA A 36 4.93 1.25 -15.94
CA ALA A 36 5.54 0.09 -15.28
C ALA A 36 6.74 -0.44 -16.07
N CYS A 37 6.70 -0.42 -17.41
CA CYS A 37 7.85 -0.80 -18.24
C CYS A 37 9.04 0.15 -18.05
N GLY A 38 8.79 1.46 -17.84
CA GLY A 38 9.85 2.43 -17.54
C GLY A 38 10.55 2.18 -16.20
N ILE A 39 9.81 1.71 -15.20
CA ILE A 39 10.34 1.41 -13.85
C ILE A 39 11.12 0.08 -13.86
N PHE A 40 10.87 -0.81 -14.81
CA PHE A 40 11.51 -2.14 -14.89
C PHE A 40 13.03 -2.08 -15.07
N SER A 41 13.57 -0.97 -15.53
CA SER A 41 15.02 -0.77 -15.66
C SER A 41 15.75 -0.49 -14.35
N GLY A 42 15.03 -0.30 -13.23
CA GLY A 42 15.59 -0.09 -11.89
C GLY A 42 15.72 -1.41 -11.10
N GLY A 43 16.82 -1.61 -10.38
CA GLY A 43 17.13 -2.87 -9.70
C GLY A 43 16.13 -3.36 -8.63
N ASN A 44 15.24 -2.51 -8.12
CA ASN A 44 14.27 -2.82 -7.04
C ASN A 44 12.81 -2.90 -7.51
N TYR A 45 12.60 -3.36 -8.74
CA TYR A 45 11.28 -3.39 -9.37
C TYR A 45 10.23 -4.23 -8.61
N LEU A 46 10.64 -5.32 -7.93
CA LEU A 46 9.70 -6.23 -7.27
C LEU A 46 8.99 -5.53 -6.09
N THR A 47 9.73 -4.83 -5.25
CA THR A 47 9.20 -4.09 -4.10
C THR A 47 8.32 -2.93 -4.55
N ALA A 48 8.72 -2.22 -5.61
CA ALA A 48 7.93 -1.14 -6.18
C ALA A 48 6.59 -1.65 -6.75
N PHE A 49 6.59 -2.79 -7.45
CA PHE A 49 5.35 -3.39 -7.96
C PHE A 49 4.46 -3.94 -6.85
N ALA A 50 5.03 -4.53 -5.80
CA ALA A 50 4.26 -4.94 -4.62
C ALA A 50 3.62 -3.73 -3.94
N ALA A 51 4.35 -2.63 -3.76
CA ALA A 51 3.84 -1.39 -3.21
C ALA A 51 2.71 -0.79 -4.08
N SER A 52 2.87 -0.78 -5.41
CA SER A 52 1.84 -0.29 -6.34
C SER A 52 0.57 -1.14 -6.29
N MET A 53 0.70 -2.46 -6.11
CA MET A 53 -0.44 -3.37 -5.95
C MET A 53 -1.18 -3.10 -4.63
N LEU A 54 -0.45 -2.92 -3.53
CA LEU A 54 -1.04 -2.57 -2.23
C LEU A 54 -1.77 -1.23 -2.30
N LEU A 55 -1.18 -0.23 -2.96
CA LEU A 55 -1.80 1.08 -3.16
C LEU A 55 -3.08 0.98 -3.99
N ALA A 56 -3.07 0.20 -5.07
CA ALA A 56 -4.26 -0.03 -5.91
C ALA A 56 -5.38 -0.73 -5.13
N LEU A 57 -5.04 -1.71 -4.27
CA LEU A 57 -6.01 -2.39 -3.39
C LEU A 57 -6.56 -1.44 -2.32
N ALA A 58 -5.72 -0.59 -1.74
CA ALA A 58 -6.15 0.44 -0.80
C ALA A 58 -7.12 1.42 -1.46
N ALA A 59 -6.78 1.96 -2.64
CA ALA A 59 -7.62 2.85 -3.40
C ALA A 59 -8.96 2.22 -3.77
N LYS A 60 -8.96 0.94 -4.20
CA LYS A 60 -10.19 0.19 -4.50
C LYS A 60 -11.13 0.12 -3.30
N ASN A 61 -10.61 -0.24 -2.14
CA ASN A 61 -11.43 -0.36 -0.93
C ASN A 61 -11.90 1.02 -0.45
N TYR A 62 -11.06 2.04 -0.59
CA TYR A 62 -11.40 3.40 -0.26
C TYR A 62 -12.54 3.94 -1.12
N CYS A 63 -12.47 3.77 -2.45
CA CYS A 63 -13.56 4.13 -3.37
C CYS A 63 -14.86 3.37 -3.05
N ARG A 64 -14.73 2.09 -2.67
CA ARG A 64 -15.90 1.29 -2.26
C ARG A 64 -16.59 1.88 -1.02
N SER A 65 -15.83 2.38 -0.05
CA SER A 65 -16.36 3.03 1.15
C SER A 65 -17.16 4.29 0.81
N TYR A 66 -16.73 5.03 -0.21
CA TYR A 66 -17.45 6.25 -0.66
C TYR A 66 -18.80 5.93 -1.30
N CYS A 67 -18.85 4.91 -2.15
CA CYS A 67 -20.07 4.59 -2.90
C CYS A 67 -21.15 3.91 -2.05
N ASN A 68 -20.75 3.17 -1.00
CA ASN A 68 -21.69 2.36 -0.19
C ASN A 68 -22.09 3.02 1.16
N GLY A 69 -21.75 4.29 1.38
CA GLY A 69 -22.15 5.04 2.57
C GLY A 69 -21.38 4.64 3.84
N TYR A 70 -21.76 3.59 4.54
CA TYR A 70 -21.11 3.13 5.77
C TYR A 70 -20.31 1.85 5.53
N GLY A 71 -19.07 2.00 5.16
CA GLY A 71 -18.20 0.86 4.88
C GLY A 71 -17.01 0.76 5.85
N PHE A 72 -17.25 0.57 7.18
CA PHE A 72 -16.17 0.40 8.15
C PHE A 72 -15.17 -0.70 7.75
N ASP A 73 -15.67 -1.83 7.22
CA ASP A 73 -14.85 -2.91 6.70
C ASP A 73 -13.98 -2.46 5.52
N ALA A 74 -14.53 -1.66 4.62
CA ALA A 74 -13.78 -1.16 3.47
C ALA A 74 -12.71 -0.15 3.88
N ILE A 75 -12.98 0.73 4.85
CA ILE A 75 -12.00 1.66 5.41
C ILE A 75 -10.91 0.89 6.16
N PHE A 76 -11.26 -0.10 6.98
CA PHE A 76 -10.30 -0.92 7.69
C PHE A 76 -9.37 -1.65 6.74
N ARG A 77 -9.89 -2.28 5.67
CA ARG A 77 -9.06 -2.94 4.65
C ARG A 77 -8.18 -1.97 3.90
N ALA A 78 -8.69 -0.79 3.55
CA ALA A 78 -7.88 0.23 2.88
C ALA A 78 -6.72 0.70 3.76
N SER A 79 -6.98 0.97 5.04
CA SER A 79 -5.96 1.39 6.01
C SER A 79 -4.95 0.28 6.29
N LEU A 80 -5.39 -0.99 6.33
CA LEU A 80 -4.50 -2.14 6.52
C LEU A 80 -3.52 -2.26 5.34
N TYR A 81 -3.99 -2.14 4.09
CA TYR A 81 -3.10 -2.15 2.92
C TYR A 81 -2.13 -0.97 2.91
N LEU A 82 -2.58 0.22 3.33
CA LEU A 82 -1.71 1.39 3.46
C LEU A 82 -0.71 1.22 4.62
N GLY A 83 -1.08 0.58 5.71
CA GLY A 83 -0.18 0.29 6.83
C GLY A 83 0.89 -0.76 6.48
N LEU A 84 0.61 -1.67 5.54
CA LEU A 84 1.59 -2.61 5.01
C LEU A 84 2.59 -1.94 4.04
N LEU A 85 2.21 -0.82 3.43
CA LEU A 85 3.01 -0.14 2.41
C LEU A 85 4.42 0.24 2.89
N PRO A 86 4.61 0.89 4.07
CA PRO A 86 5.92 1.24 4.58
C PRO A 86 6.80 0.02 4.86
N LEU A 87 6.20 -1.10 5.26
CA LEU A 87 6.92 -2.35 5.56
C LEU A 87 7.49 -3.01 4.29
N VAL A 88 6.83 -2.80 3.14
CA VAL A 88 7.28 -3.34 1.85
C VAL A 88 8.22 -2.36 1.14
N TYR A 89 7.89 -1.06 1.19
CA TYR A 89 8.64 -0.03 0.48
C TYR A 89 8.68 1.27 1.29
N ALA A 90 9.73 1.45 2.08
CA ALA A 90 9.89 2.57 3.00
C ALA A 90 9.72 3.97 2.36
N PRO A 91 10.22 4.25 1.13
CA PRO A 91 10.01 5.55 0.49
C PRO A 91 8.54 5.91 0.23
N ALA A 92 7.63 4.93 0.26
CA ALA A 92 6.20 5.17 0.10
C ALA A 92 5.48 5.57 1.41
N THR A 93 6.17 5.69 2.52
CA THR A 93 5.60 6.10 3.82
C THR A 93 4.79 7.40 3.76
N PRO A 94 5.19 8.47 3.05
CA PRO A 94 4.37 9.67 2.96
C PRO A 94 3.00 9.42 2.33
N LEU A 95 2.83 8.38 1.51
CA LEU A 95 1.53 8.00 0.95
C LEU A 95 0.53 7.50 2.01
N VAL A 96 1.02 7.03 3.15
CA VAL A 96 0.16 6.63 4.29
C VAL A 96 -0.64 7.82 4.81
N LEU A 97 -0.10 9.04 4.74
CA LEU A 97 -0.77 10.26 5.15
C LEU A 97 -1.98 10.64 4.29
N ILE A 98 -2.10 10.07 3.08
CA ILE A 98 -3.23 10.33 2.19
C ILE A 98 -4.55 9.91 2.85
N LEU A 99 -4.57 8.81 3.58
CA LEU A 99 -5.79 8.28 4.17
C LEU A 99 -6.33 9.16 5.31
N PRO A 100 -5.55 9.54 6.34
CA PRO A 100 -6.03 10.45 7.36
C PRO A 100 -6.36 11.83 6.78
N LEU A 101 -5.59 12.31 5.80
CA LEU A 101 -5.89 13.57 5.12
C LEU A 101 -7.23 13.51 4.39
N ALA A 102 -7.53 12.40 3.71
CA ALA A 102 -8.79 12.21 3.02
C ALA A 102 -9.97 12.15 4.01
N ILE A 103 -9.82 11.46 5.14
CA ILE A 103 -10.85 11.40 6.20
C ILE A 103 -11.16 12.80 6.72
N LEU A 104 -10.14 13.65 6.94
CA LEU A 104 -10.28 15.03 7.39
C LEU A 104 -10.97 15.90 6.33
N LEU A 105 -10.52 15.83 5.07
CA LEU A 105 -11.07 16.63 3.97
C LEU A 105 -12.55 16.34 3.69
N PHE A 106 -12.93 15.08 3.79
CA PHE A 106 -14.31 14.66 3.51
C PHE A 106 -15.23 14.67 4.74
N LYS A 107 -14.77 15.25 5.86
CA LYS A 107 -15.56 15.39 7.11
C LYS A 107 -16.25 14.08 7.52
N ARG A 108 -15.52 12.97 7.42
CA ARG A 108 -16.01 11.64 7.83
C ARG A 108 -16.18 11.55 9.35
N THR A 109 -17.01 10.62 9.79
CA THR A 109 -17.31 10.40 11.22
C THR A 109 -16.04 10.03 12.00
N PHE A 110 -15.93 10.52 13.23
CA PHE A 110 -14.82 10.18 14.13
C PHE A 110 -14.62 8.66 14.29
N ARG A 111 -15.70 7.90 14.24
CA ARG A 111 -15.64 6.42 14.29
C ARG A 111 -14.85 5.82 13.12
N GLU A 112 -15.00 6.37 11.92
CA GLU A 112 -14.24 5.93 10.75
C GLU A 112 -12.75 6.27 10.89
N ALA A 113 -12.42 7.41 11.49
CA ALA A 113 -11.04 7.79 11.77
C ALA A 113 -10.36 6.81 12.75
N VAL A 114 -11.07 6.39 13.79
CA VAL A 114 -10.56 5.39 14.76
C VAL A 114 -10.32 4.04 14.09
N VAL A 115 -11.25 3.59 13.25
CA VAL A 115 -11.10 2.33 12.50
C VAL A 115 -9.93 2.39 11.52
N ALA A 116 -9.74 3.53 10.85
CA ALA A 116 -8.62 3.74 9.95
C ALA A 116 -7.29 3.74 10.71
N ALA A 117 -7.21 4.42 11.86
CA ALA A 117 -6.01 4.42 12.70
C ALA A 117 -5.66 3.01 13.19
N ALA A 118 -6.65 2.24 13.65
CA ALA A 118 -6.45 0.86 14.05
C ALA A 118 -5.90 0.00 12.88
N GLY A 119 -6.44 0.16 11.67
CA GLY A 119 -5.97 -0.55 10.48
C GLY A 119 -4.54 -0.17 10.06
N LEU A 120 -4.11 1.08 10.29
CA LEU A 120 -2.74 1.53 10.02
C LEU A 120 -1.73 1.00 11.03
N ILE A 121 -2.10 0.96 12.31
CA ILE A 121 -1.21 0.55 13.39
C ILE A 121 -1.03 -0.97 13.42
N LEU A 122 -2.07 -1.74 13.07
CA LEU A 122 -2.07 -3.19 13.18
C LEU A 122 -0.93 -3.88 12.39
N PRO A 123 -0.61 -3.55 11.13
CA PRO A 123 0.53 -4.15 10.43
C PRO A 123 1.86 -3.85 11.10
N LEU A 124 2.04 -2.64 11.63
CA LEU A 124 3.27 -2.26 12.33
C LEU A 124 3.42 -3.06 13.64
N LEU A 125 2.33 -3.21 14.41
CA LEU A 125 2.33 -4.04 15.63
C LEU A 125 2.62 -5.50 15.30
N THR A 126 2.04 -6.04 14.23
CA THR A 126 2.32 -7.43 13.83
C THR A 126 3.78 -7.62 13.44
N ALA A 127 4.38 -6.65 12.73
CA ALA A 127 5.80 -6.68 12.40
C ALA A 127 6.69 -6.64 13.66
N CYS A 128 6.37 -5.77 14.63
CA CYS A 128 7.08 -5.69 15.91
C CYS A 128 6.96 -7.01 16.69
N TYR A 129 5.77 -7.62 16.71
CA TYR A 129 5.54 -8.88 17.40
C TYR A 129 6.32 -10.04 16.77
N VAL A 130 6.34 -10.11 15.43
CA VAL A 130 7.12 -11.13 14.70
C VAL A 130 8.61 -10.96 14.95
N SER A 131 9.13 -9.72 14.91
CA SER A 131 10.54 -9.42 15.20
C SER A 131 10.93 -9.86 16.61
N TRP A 132 10.10 -9.54 17.59
CA TRP A 132 10.30 -9.98 18.96
C TRP A 132 10.29 -11.51 19.11
N GLY A 133 9.39 -12.21 18.40
CA GLY A 133 9.34 -13.67 18.37
C GLY A 133 10.57 -14.32 17.73
N MET A 134 11.28 -13.59 16.86
CA MET A 134 12.55 -14.02 16.24
C MET A 134 13.77 -13.74 17.12
N GLY A 135 13.60 -13.09 18.27
CA GLY A 135 14.67 -12.79 19.23
C GLY A 135 15.27 -11.40 19.09
N ASP A 136 14.72 -10.55 18.22
CA ASP A 136 15.11 -9.16 18.07
C ASP A 136 14.39 -8.25 19.09
N GLU A 137 14.86 -7.01 19.23
CA GLU A 137 14.15 -6.03 20.04
C GLU A 137 12.76 -5.70 19.45
N PHE A 138 11.76 -5.55 20.32
CA PHE A 138 10.39 -5.20 19.90
C PHE A 138 10.33 -3.92 19.03
N THR A 139 11.21 -2.96 19.28
CA THR A 139 11.29 -1.69 18.57
C THR A 139 12.11 -1.73 17.29
N ALA A 140 12.81 -2.83 17.00
CA ALA A 140 13.70 -2.97 15.85
C ALA A 140 13.03 -2.60 14.50
N PRO A 141 11.79 -3.04 14.17
CA PRO A 141 11.15 -2.67 12.92
C PRO A 141 10.83 -1.18 12.80
N VAL A 142 10.53 -0.52 13.93
CA VAL A 142 10.24 0.92 13.95
C VAL A 142 11.51 1.72 13.72
N MET A 143 12.61 1.33 14.35
CA MET A 143 13.92 1.96 14.18
C MET A 143 14.42 1.79 12.75
N THR A 144 14.35 0.58 12.21
CA THR A 144 14.74 0.33 10.81
C THR A 144 13.92 1.12 9.81
N LEU A 145 12.63 1.32 10.08
CA LEU A 145 11.75 2.13 9.24
C LEU A 145 12.10 3.62 9.34
N ALA A 146 12.44 4.11 10.53
CA ALA A 146 12.88 5.49 10.74
C ALA A 146 14.23 5.75 10.02
N ASP A 147 15.18 4.83 10.14
CA ASP A 147 16.47 4.91 9.46
C ASP A 147 16.33 4.88 7.93
N ALA A 148 15.42 4.04 7.43
CA ALA A 148 15.11 3.97 6.01
C ALA A 148 14.48 5.26 5.46
N LEU A 149 13.68 5.94 6.26
CA LEU A 149 13.10 7.23 5.90
C LEU A 149 14.16 8.33 5.80
N VAL A 150 15.13 8.31 6.72
CA VAL A 150 16.23 9.30 6.75
C VAL A 150 17.23 9.03 5.64
N SER A 151 17.58 7.77 5.40
CA SER A 151 18.58 7.38 4.39
C SER A 151 18.02 7.31 2.96
N GLY A 152 16.70 7.33 2.78
CA GLY A 152 16.06 7.22 1.46
C GLY A 152 16.28 5.87 0.76
N VAL A 153 16.85 4.88 1.46
CA VAL A 153 17.12 3.55 0.90
C VAL A 153 15.88 2.66 1.04
N PRO A 154 15.44 1.98 -0.03
CA PRO A 154 14.37 1.00 0.07
C PRO A 154 14.87 -0.20 0.88
N LEU A 155 14.52 -0.25 2.16
CA LEU A 155 14.85 -1.37 3.03
C LEU A 155 13.72 -2.40 2.99
N TRP A 156 14.11 -3.63 2.69
CA TRP A 156 13.30 -4.82 2.90
C TRP A 156 13.42 -5.20 4.38
N ILE A 157 12.35 -5.05 5.16
CA ILE A 157 12.36 -5.27 6.61
C ILE A 157 12.54 -6.76 6.97
N PHE A 158 12.21 -7.66 6.05
CA PHE A 158 12.40 -9.10 6.23
C PHE A 158 13.74 -9.58 5.68
N LYS A 159 14.85 -9.09 6.20
CA LYS A 159 16.20 -9.56 5.85
C LYS A 159 16.44 -11.06 6.15
N GLY A 160 15.60 -11.68 6.97
CA GLY A 160 15.73 -13.09 7.39
C GLY A 160 14.97 -14.10 6.51
N LEU A 161 14.08 -13.67 5.59
CA LEU A 161 13.50 -14.61 4.65
C LEU A 161 14.45 -14.78 3.45
N PRO A 162 14.92 -16.02 3.18
CA PRO A 162 15.68 -16.28 1.97
C PRO A 162 14.74 -16.03 0.79
N LEU A 163 14.88 -14.88 0.16
CA LEU A 163 14.30 -14.71 -1.18
C LEU A 163 14.98 -15.78 -2.04
N PRO A 164 14.20 -16.68 -2.69
CA PRO A 164 14.81 -17.59 -3.62
C PRO A 164 15.61 -16.77 -4.61
N SER A 165 16.88 -17.13 -4.77
CA SER A 165 17.85 -16.58 -5.71
C SER A 165 17.43 -16.77 -7.18
N LEU A 166 16.21 -16.34 -7.50
CA LEU A 166 15.53 -16.50 -8.79
C LEU A 166 15.63 -15.23 -9.62
N VAL A 167 16.75 -14.48 -9.44
CA VAL A 167 17.12 -13.39 -10.32
C VAL A 167 18.63 -13.46 -10.54
N MET A 168 19.03 -14.43 -11.34
CA MET A 168 20.14 -14.30 -12.25
C MET A 168 19.59 -14.23 -13.66
#